data_0564553945bbcc96aa38fd1718229d1c
#
_entry.id   0564553945bbcc96aa38fd1718229d1c
#
_cell.length_a   1.000
_cell.length_b   1.000
_cell.length_c   1.000
_cell.angle_alpha   90.00
_cell.angle_beta   90.00
_cell.angle_gamma   90.00
#
_symmetry.space_group_name_H-M   'P 1'
#
loop_
_entity.id
_entity.type
_entity.pdbx_description
1 polymer ?
#
loop_
_entity_poly.entity_id
_entity_poly.type
_entity_poly.pdbx_seq_one_letter_code
_entity_poly.pdbx_strand_id
1 'polypeptide(L)'
;MNKYIFTLLLLLLYHVAFAQKKPTLINTSLTKPEMAIMYAGVENVIMVYGEIIGKYIRMERSGGSLEVRPGMAMRALLKYTEVGFDTLRVFDNDKLVIEKVYEIKTLGSYAIGIKGTRDSVLTKEEFLKAKSLELFMPGGYYKPKQKIYSYTIFIYSPNKKLLKKINVLGNEFINSMKDDNEIILPGCIIEFNNFNITSQSETVHTLKGLKIVIK
;
A
#
# COMPACT_ATOMS: atom_id res chain seq x y z
N MET A 1 -21.13 38.41 33.31
CA MET A 1 -21.29 37.35 32.30
C MET A 1 -22.08 36.24 32.93
N ASN A 2 -23.26 35.92 32.40
CA ASN A 2 -24.31 35.12 33.04
C ASN A 2 -23.85 33.66 33.19
N LYS A 3 -23.80 33.09 34.43
CA LYS A 3 -23.36 31.70 34.67
C LYS A 3 -24.08 30.68 33.78
N TYR A 4 -25.31 30.91 33.41
CA TYR A 4 -26.09 30.06 32.52
C TYR A 4 -25.61 30.03 31.09
N ILE A 5 -25.05 31.12 30.58
CA ILE A 5 -24.46 31.16 29.21
C ILE A 5 -23.17 30.35 29.15
N PHE A 6 -22.36 30.41 30.21
CA PHE A 6 -21.13 29.62 30.30
C PHE A 6 -21.42 28.12 30.40
N THR A 7 -22.42 27.73 31.18
CA THR A 7 -22.84 26.32 31.31
C THR A 7 -23.41 25.78 30.00
N LEU A 8 -24.21 26.60 29.28
CA LEU A 8 -24.76 26.22 27.96
C LEU A 8 -23.66 26.08 26.89
N LEU A 9 -22.67 26.96 26.93
CA LEU A 9 -21.51 26.90 26.03
C LEU A 9 -20.65 25.65 26.31
N LEU A 10 -20.44 25.31 27.58
CA LEU A 10 -19.74 24.08 28.00
C LEU A 10 -20.49 22.81 27.56
N LEU A 11 -21.81 22.80 27.69
CA LEU A 11 -22.64 21.68 27.19
C LEU A 11 -22.61 21.56 25.67
N LEU A 12 -22.66 22.66 24.94
CA LEU A 12 -22.51 22.69 23.48
C LEU A 12 -21.12 22.22 23.04
N LEU A 13 -20.06 22.65 23.72
CA LEU A 13 -18.68 22.19 23.45
C LEU A 13 -18.51 20.72 23.78
N TYR A 14 -19.18 20.21 24.82
CA TYR A 14 -19.19 18.80 25.16
C TYR A 14 -19.86 17.93 24.07
N HIS A 15 -20.97 18.38 23.51
CA HIS A 15 -21.64 17.70 22.39
C HIS A 15 -20.87 17.78 21.07
N VAL A 16 -20.10 18.84 20.84
CA VAL A 16 -19.24 18.96 19.62
C VAL A 16 -17.98 18.11 19.75
N ALA A 17 -17.43 17.94 20.96
CA ALA A 17 -16.24 17.14 21.20
C ALA A 17 -16.49 15.61 21.02
N PHE A 18 -17.72 15.15 21.16
CA PHE A 18 -18.14 13.77 20.93
C PHE A 18 -18.84 13.58 19.58
N ALA A 19 -18.44 14.27 18.54
CA ALA A 19 -18.80 13.91 17.17
C ALA A 19 -18.18 12.53 16.88
N GLN A 20 -18.87 11.46 17.30
CA GLN A 20 -18.49 10.07 17.02
C GLN A 20 -18.24 9.94 15.52
N LYS A 21 -17.02 9.58 15.13
CA LYS A 21 -16.73 9.29 13.72
C LYS A 21 -17.68 8.18 13.29
N LYS A 22 -18.54 8.50 12.30
CA LYS A 22 -19.40 7.48 11.69
C LYS A 22 -18.56 6.26 11.32
N PRO A 23 -18.98 5.06 11.69
CA PRO A 23 -18.29 3.85 11.31
C PRO A 23 -18.22 3.75 9.78
N THR A 24 -17.10 3.31 9.25
CA THR A 24 -16.88 3.12 7.81
C THR A 24 -16.07 1.86 7.54
N LEU A 25 -16.16 1.34 6.32
CA LEU A 25 -15.33 0.24 5.84
C LEU A 25 -14.09 0.79 5.11
N ILE A 26 -12.93 0.26 5.48
CA ILE A 26 -11.65 0.56 4.82
C ILE A 26 -11.00 -0.72 4.32
N ASN A 27 -10.32 -0.65 3.17
CA ASN A 27 -9.50 -1.75 2.64
C ASN A 27 -8.03 -1.49 2.96
N THR A 28 -7.51 -2.16 3.99
CA THR A 28 -6.13 -1.96 4.45
C THR A 28 -5.07 -2.58 3.53
N SER A 29 -5.48 -3.37 2.53
CA SER A 29 -4.61 -3.85 1.46
C SER A 29 -4.25 -2.74 0.45
N LEU A 30 -4.87 -1.56 0.54
CA LEU A 30 -4.64 -0.44 -0.36
C LEU A 30 -3.72 0.62 0.26
N THR A 31 -3.02 1.36 -0.60
CA THR A 31 -2.26 2.56 -0.22
C THR A 31 -3.17 3.71 0.21
N LYS A 32 -4.42 3.69 -0.29
CA LYS A 32 -5.52 4.60 0.09
C LYS A 32 -6.69 3.75 0.60
N PRO A 33 -6.71 3.40 1.89
CA PRO A 33 -7.67 2.43 2.46
C PRO A 33 -9.14 2.83 2.34
N GLU A 34 -9.44 4.12 2.22
CA GLU A 34 -10.79 4.67 2.09
C GLU A 34 -11.44 4.40 0.73
N MET A 35 -10.66 4.07 -0.30
CA MET A 35 -11.17 3.81 -1.63
C MET A 35 -12.08 2.58 -1.67
N ALA A 36 -13.15 2.68 -2.43
CA ALA A 36 -14.11 1.60 -2.63
C ALA A 36 -13.64 0.66 -3.77
N ILE A 37 -12.42 0.15 -3.65
CA ILE A 37 -11.79 -0.75 -4.63
C ILE A 37 -11.30 -2.01 -3.93
N MET A 38 -11.43 -3.14 -4.62
CA MET A 38 -10.81 -4.43 -4.31
C MET A 38 -10.12 -4.97 -5.56
N TYR A 39 -9.29 -5.98 -5.39
CA TYR A 39 -8.61 -6.61 -6.52
C TYR A 39 -8.89 -8.12 -6.56
N ALA A 40 -9.20 -8.62 -7.76
CA ALA A 40 -9.31 -10.05 -8.01
C ALA A 40 -7.92 -10.74 -7.98
N GLY A 41 -7.88 -12.00 -7.57
CA GLY A 41 -6.66 -12.80 -7.48
C GLY A 41 -5.82 -12.58 -6.21
N VAL A 42 -6.20 -11.64 -5.35
CA VAL A 42 -5.46 -11.34 -4.10
C VAL A 42 -6.39 -11.21 -2.90
N GLU A 43 -5.81 -11.26 -1.71
CA GLU A 43 -6.54 -10.99 -0.48
C GLU A 43 -6.78 -9.49 -0.30
N ASN A 44 -8.03 -9.12 -0.13
CA ASN A 44 -8.46 -7.79 0.27
C ASN A 44 -8.81 -7.82 1.76
N VAL A 45 -8.13 -7.00 2.55
CA VAL A 45 -8.33 -6.94 4.00
C VAL A 45 -9.25 -5.77 4.31
N ILE A 46 -10.51 -6.06 4.60
CA ILE A 46 -11.50 -5.06 4.97
C ILE A 46 -11.56 -4.95 6.48
N MET A 47 -11.59 -3.72 6.97
CA MET A 47 -11.76 -3.43 8.38
C MET A 47 -12.89 -2.42 8.58
N VAL A 48 -13.63 -2.59 9.66
CA VAL A 48 -14.53 -1.55 10.16
C VAL A 48 -13.70 -0.55 10.96
N TYR A 49 -13.79 0.71 10.58
CA TYR A 49 -13.11 1.83 11.24
C TYR A 49 -14.14 2.78 11.86
N GLY A 50 -13.96 3.16 13.10
CA GLY A 50 -14.89 3.99 13.87
C GLY A 50 -15.56 3.20 15.02
N GLU A 51 -16.35 3.90 15.82
CA GLU A 51 -17.03 3.27 16.95
C GLU A 51 -18.30 2.55 16.49
N ILE A 52 -18.39 1.27 16.84
CA ILE A 52 -19.62 0.49 16.80
C ILE A 52 -19.87 -0.01 18.23
N ILE A 53 -21.01 0.34 18.77
CA ILE A 53 -21.32 0.19 20.20
C ILE A 53 -21.95 -1.17 20.52
N GLY A 54 -22.36 -1.93 19.52
CA GLY A 54 -23.09 -3.17 19.70
C GLY A 54 -22.26 -4.35 20.17
N LYS A 55 -22.92 -5.29 20.83
CA LYS A 55 -22.30 -6.55 21.26
C LYS A 55 -22.18 -7.58 20.15
N TYR A 56 -22.96 -7.44 19.10
CA TYR A 56 -23.01 -8.39 17.98
C TYR A 56 -22.90 -7.67 16.64
N ILE A 57 -21.77 -7.82 16.01
CA ILE A 57 -21.49 -7.24 14.70
C ILE A 57 -21.49 -8.35 13.66
N ARG A 58 -22.26 -8.18 12.61
CA ARG A 58 -22.34 -9.08 11.46
C ARG A 58 -21.99 -8.33 10.20
N MET A 59 -21.12 -8.91 9.39
CA MET A 59 -20.80 -8.41 8.05
C MET A 59 -21.38 -9.35 7.00
N GLU A 60 -22.02 -8.79 5.99
CA GLU A 60 -22.53 -9.51 4.84
C GLU A 60 -21.95 -8.97 3.54
N ARG A 61 -21.93 -9.80 2.51
CA ARG A 61 -21.60 -9.43 1.13
C ARG A 61 -22.71 -9.87 0.19
N SER A 62 -22.77 -9.30 -1.03
CA SER A 62 -23.82 -9.65 -2.01
C SER A 62 -23.88 -11.14 -2.34
N GLY A 63 -22.78 -11.88 -2.22
CA GLY A 63 -22.66 -13.31 -2.48
C GLY A 63 -22.62 -14.22 -1.25
N GLY A 64 -22.95 -13.74 -0.07
CA GLY A 64 -22.95 -14.53 1.18
C GLY A 64 -22.67 -13.72 2.43
N SER A 65 -22.83 -14.35 3.61
CA SER A 65 -22.54 -13.73 4.89
C SER A 65 -21.13 -14.06 5.35
N LEU A 66 -20.50 -13.12 6.04
CA LEU A 66 -19.23 -13.29 6.74
C LEU A 66 -19.45 -13.02 8.23
N GLU A 67 -19.19 -14.00 9.05
CA GLU A 67 -19.23 -13.81 10.49
C GLU A 67 -17.94 -13.15 10.96
N VAL A 68 -18.07 -12.01 11.62
CA VAL A 68 -16.95 -11.27 12.21
C VAL A 68 -16.93 -11.53 13.71
N ARG A 69 -15.84 -12.10 14.23
CA ARG A 69 -15.73 -12.39 15.67
C ARG A 69 -15.57 -11.09 16.47
N PRO A 70 -16.41 -10.87 17.51
CA PRO A 70 -16.25 -9.75 18.42
C PRO A 70 -14.90 -9.82 19.16
N GLY A 71 -14.24 -8.67 19.36
CA GLY A 71 -13.02 -8.57 20.19
C GLY A 71 -11.71 -8.56 19.43
N MET A 72 -11.65 -8.98 18.16
CA MET A 72 -10.57 -8.60 17.24
C MET A 72 -11.06 -7.42 16.40
N ALA A 73 -10.17 -6.48 16.05
CA ALA A 73 -10.50 -5.42 15.13
C ALA A 73 -11.30 -6.04 13.98
N MET A 74 -12.55 -5.60 13.76
CA MET A 74 -13.51 -6.20 12.82
C MET A 74 -12.89 -6.29 11.44
N ARG A 75 -12.33 -7.45 11.13
CA ARG A 75 -11.51 -7.69 9.96
C ARG A 75 -12.08 -8.85 9.17
N ALA A 76 -12.30 -8.61 7.89
CA ALA A 76 -12.66 -9.64 6.92
C ALA A 76 -11.55 -9.80 5.88
N LEU A 77 -11.29 -11.03 5.48
CA LEU A 77 -10.41 -11.39 4.37
C LEU A 77 -11.28 -11.81 3.20
N LEU A 78 -11.22 -11.06 2.11
CA LEU A 78 -12.02 -11.30 0.92
C LEU A 78 -11.13 -11.65 -0.26
N LYS A 79 -11.46 -12.73 -0.98
CA LYS A 79 -10.84 -13.12 -2.24
C LYS A 79 -11.90 -13.15 -3.33
N TYR A 80 -11.56 -12.59 -4.48
CA TYR A 80 -12.39 -12.58 -5.68
C TYR A 80 -11.63 -13.24 -6.83
N THR A 81 -12.31 -14.00 -7.64
CA THR A 81 -11.76 -14.61 -8.87
C THR A 81 -12.07 -13.77 -10.10
N GLU A 82 -13.09 -12.94 -10.03
CA GLU A 82 -13.62 -12.17 -11.15
C GLU A 82 -13.75 -10.68 -10.80
N VAL A 83 -13.72 -9.86 -11.83
CA VAL A 83 -13.98 -8.42 -11.74
C VAL A 83 -15.49 -8.16 -11.65
N GLY A 84 -15.88 -7.01 -11.13
CA GLY A 84 -17.28 -6.63 -11.00
C GLY A 84 -17.51 -5.69 -9.82
N PHE A 85 -18.65 -5.89 -9.16
CA PHE A 85 -19.01 -5.12 -7.97
C PHE A 85 -19.45 -6.06 -6.85
N ASP A 86 -19.14 -5.71 -5.62
CA ASP A 86 -19.68 -6.36 -4.43
C ASP A 86 -20.12 -5.30 -3.42
N THR A 87 -21.23 -5.57 -2.75
CA THR A 87 -21.77 -4.71 -1.70
C THR A 87 -21.50 -5.33 -0.35
N LEU A 88 -20.76 -4.63 0.50
CA LEU A 88 -20.55 -5.04 1.89
C LEU A 88 -21.51 -4.26 2.81
N ARG A 89 -22.15 -5.00 3.69
CA ARG A 89 -23.08 -4.49 4.71
C ARG A 89 -22.58 -4.86 6.09
N VAL A 90 -22.64 -3.92 7.01
CA VAL A 90 -22.35 -4.16 8.43
C VAL A 90 -23.59 -3.88 9.24
N PHE A 91 -23.95 -4.85 10.07
CA PHE A 91 -25.08 -4.77 10.99
C PHE A 91 -24.56 -4.73 12.42
N ASP A 92 -25.20 -3.92 13.22
CA ASP A 92 -25.04 -3.86 14.67
C ASP A 92 -26.37 -4.23 15.31
N ASN A 93 -26.44 -5.40 15.99
CA ASN A 93 -27.69 -5.95 16.54
C ASN A 93 -28.84 -5.93 15.51
N ASP A 94 -28.59 -6.48 14.32
CA ASP A 94 -29.50 -6.54 13.16
C ASP A 94 -29.88 -5.19 12.50
N LYS A 95 -29.38 -4.08 13.02
CA LYS A 95 -29.54 -2.77 12.39
C LYS A 95 -28.41 -2.53 11.38
N LEU A 96 -28.75 -2.24 10.14
CA LEU A 96 -27.77 -1.82 9.12
C LEU A 96 -27.12 -0.50 9.53
N VAL A 97 -25.78 -0.50 9.68
CA VAL A 97 -25.00 0.69 10.09
C VAL A 97 -24.04 1.16 9.00
N ILE A 98 -23.59 0.24 8.14
CA ILE A 98 -22.75 0.57 6.99
C ILE A 98 -23.22 -0.23 5.78
N GLU A 99 -23.34 0.44 4.63
CA GLU A 99 -23.41 -0.18 3.31
C GLU A 99 -22.39 0.50 2.40
N LYS A 100 -21.55 -0.31 1.74
CA LYS A 100 -20.53 0.21 0.82
C LYS A 100 -20.38 -0.72 -0.38
N VAL A 101 -20.50 -0.15 -1.57
CA VAL A 101 -20.23 -0.84 -2.83
C VAL A 101 -18.76 -0.72 -3.17
N TYR A 102 -18.15 -1.84 -3.52
CA TYR A 102 -16.76 -1.92 -3.98
C TYR A 102 -16.70 -2.35 -5.43
N GLU A 103 -15.84 -1.68 -6.20
CA GLU A 103 -15.45 -2.11 -7.54
C GLU A 103 -14.31 -3.11 -7.44
N ILE A 104 -14.48 -4.30 -8.01
CA ILE A 104 -13.45 -5.34 -8.06
C ILE A 104 -12.72 -5.23 -9.39
N LYS A 105 -11.44 -4.89 -9.34
CA LYS A 105 -10.58 -4.68 -10.51
C LYS A 105 -9.60 -5.82 -10.70
N THR A 106 -9.13 -5.98 -11.93
CA THR A 106 -7.97 -6.83 -12.21
C THR A 106 -6.73 -6.26 -11.52
N LEU A 107 -5.94 -7.12 -10.88
CA LEU A 107 -4.64 -6.74 -10.37
C LEU A 107 -3.70 -6.48 -11.55
N GLY A 108 -3.12 -5.27 -11.60
CA GLY A 108 -2.10 -4.93 -12.59
C GLY A 108 -0.76 -5.61 -12.33
N SER A 109 0.16 -5.51 -13.27
CA SER A 109 1.53 -5.99 -13.10
C SER A 109 2.28 -5.14 -12.07
N TYR A 110 3.13 -5.77 -11.29
CA TYR A 110 4.04 -5.06 -10.41
C TYR A 110 5.19 -4.41 -11.20
N ALA A 111 5.69 -3.32 -10.69
CA ALA A 111 6.91 -2.68 -11.13
C ALA A 111 7.85 -2.45 -9.95
N ILE A 112 9.12 -2.25 -10.24
CA ILE A 112 10.13 -1.86 -9.27
C ILE A 112 10.45 -0.40 -9.49
N GLY A 113 10.58 0.33 -8.40
CA GLY A 113 11.02 1.72 -8.40
C GLY A 113 11.88 2.03 -7.19
N ILE A 114 12.54 3.16 -7.24
CA ILE A 114 13.22 3.72 -6.08
C ILE A 114 12.16 4.23 -5.11
N LYS A 115 12.30 3.85 -3.84
CA LYS A 115 11.38 4.30 -2.80
C LYS A 115 11.43 5.83 -2.65
N GLY A 116 10.27 6.45 -2.78
CA GLY A 116 10.11 7.90 -2.65
C GLY A 116 10.19 8.69 -3.96
N THR A 117 10.52 8.06 -5.10
CA THR A 117 10.46 8.69 -6.43
C THR A 117 10.02 7.71 -7.50
N ARG A 118 9.45 8.25 -8.59
CA ARG A 118 9.12 7.51 -9.81
C ARG A 118 9.97 7.95 -11.00
N ASP A 119 10.89 8.87 -10.77
CA ASP A 119 11.74 9.41 -11.81
C ASP A 119 12.84 8.41 -12.19
N SER A 120 13.11 8.30 -13.48
CA SER A 120 14.21 7.51 -14.04
C SER A 120 15.47 8.34 -14.29
N VAL A 121 15.42 9.65 -14.03
CA VAL A 121 16.55 10.58 -14.14
C VAL A 121 16.68 11.30 -12.81
N LEU A 122 17.79 11.10 -12.12
CA LEU A 122 18.05 11.66 -10.78
C LEU A 122 19.41 12.35 -10.75
N THR A 123 19.53 13.38 -9.91
CA THR A 123 20.86 13.86 -9.52
C THR A 123 21.58 12.80 -8.68
N LYS A 124 22.89 12.87 -8.64
CA LYS A 124 23.70 12.02 -7.75
C LYS A 124 23.22 12.10 -6.29
N GLU A 125 22.89 13.30 -5.81
CA GLU A 125 22.42 13.52 -4.44
C GLU A 125 21.06 12.88 -4.19
N GLU A 126 20.12 13.04 -5.13
CA GLU A 126 18.79 12.40 -5.04
C GLU A 126 18.92 10.88 -5.01
N PHE A 127 19.78 10.32 -5.88
CA PHE A 127 20.04 8.90 -5.92
C PHE A 127 20.65 8.38 -4.61
N LEU A 128 21.66 9.07 -4.06
CA LEU A 128 22.32 8.68 -2.82
C LEU A 128 21.43 8.87 -1.57
N LYS A 129 20.46 9.79 -1.61
CA LYS A 129 19.44 9.92 -0.56
C LYS A 129 18.41 8.79 -0.60
N ALA A 130 18.18 8.20 -1.75
CA ALA A 130 17.28 7.10 -1.95
C ALA A 130 17.93 5.80 -1.43
N LYS A 131 17.39 5.22 -0.37
CA LYS A 131 18.04 4.11 0.35
C LYS A 131 17.68 2.73 -0.18
N SER A 132 16.51 2.59 -0.78
CA SER A 132 15.93 1.28 -1.09
C SER A 132 15.06 1.28 -2.33
N LEU A 133 14.83 0.08 -2.84
CA LEU A 133 13.83 -0.22 -3.86
C LEU A 133 12.50 -0.58 -3.22
N GLU A 134 11.42 -0.40 -3.96
CA GLU A 134 10.09 -0.86 -3.59
C GLU A 134 9.36 -1.49 -4.76
N LEU A 135 8.50 -2.45 -4.44
CA LEU A 135 7.50 -2.96 -5.36
C LEU A 135 6.25 -2.09 -5.28
N PHE A 136 5.69 -1.75 -6.42
CA PHE A 136 4.44 -1.01 -6.51
C PHE A 136 3.64 -1.45 -7.74
N MET A 137 2.37 -1.08 -7.78
CA MET A 137 1.50 -1.30 -8.92
C MET A 137 1.27 0.03 -9.63
N PRO A 138 1.82 0.25 -10.86
CA PRO A 138 1.59 1.48 -11.60
C PRO A 138 0.09 1.74 -11.83
N GLY A 139 -0.36 2.95 -11.49
CA GLY A 139 -1.78 3.32 -11.61
C GLY A 139 -2.74 2.58 -10.66
N GLY A 140 -2.22 1.70 -9.80
CA GLY A 140 -3.01 0.95 -8.82
C GLY A 140 -2.79 1.41 -7.39
N TYR A 141 -3.62 0.89 -6.50
CA TYR A 141 -3.59 1.22 -5.07
C TYR A 141 -3.26 0.03 -4.18
N TYR A 142 -3.09 -1.18 -4.74
CA TYR A 142 -2.77 -2.37 -3.96
C TYR A 142 -1.35 -2.31 -3.39
N LYS A 143 -1.19 -2.68 -2.12
CA LYS A 143 0.11 -2.81 -1.46
C LYS A 143 0.66 -4.21 -1.70
N PRO A 144 1.76 -4.39 -2.45
CA PRO A 144 2.37 -5.70 -2.61
C PRO A 144 2.77 -6.30 -1.27
N LYS A 145 2.44 -7.57 -1.05
CA LYS A 145 2.91 -8.34 0.12
C LYS A 145 4.28 -8.96 -0.12
N GLN A 146 4.65 -9.11 -1.39
CA GLN A 146 5.94 -9.63 -1.83
C GLN A 146 7.05 -8.68 -1.42
N LYS A 147 8.23 -9.24 -1.16
CA LYS A 147 9.43 -8.49 -0.81
C LYS A 147 10.55 -8.80 -1.80
N ILE A 148 11.35 -7.79 -2.10
CA ILE A 148 12.60 -7.95 -2.86
C ILE A 148 13.59 -8.65 -1.93
N TYR A 149 14.02 -9.88 -2.31
CA TYR A 149 14.99 -10.67 -1.55
C TYR A 149 16.42 -10.40 -2.02
N SER A 150 16.65 -10.32 -3.32
CA SER A 150 17.95 -9.97 -3.89
C SER A 150 17.81 -9.43 -5.30
N TYR A 151 18.85 -8.78 -5.78
CA TYR A 151 18.98 -8.28 -7.14
C TYR A 151 20.45 -7.94 -7.44
N THR A 152 20.73 -7.58 -8.71
CA THR A 152 22.05 -7.15 -9.15
C THR A 152 21.98 -5.72 -9.63
N ILE A 153 22.95 -4.89 -9.22
CA ILE A 153 23.18 -3.54 -9.73
C ILE A 153 24.30 -3.59 -10.75
N PHE A 154 24.09 -2.96 -11.89
CA PHE A 154 25.11 -2.69 -12.88
C PHE A 154 25.29 -1.19 -13.00
N ILE A 155 26.52 -0.70 -12.88
CA ILE A 155 26.89 0.70 -13.05
C ILE A 155 27.65 0.83 -14.34
N TYR A 156 27.14 1.65 -15.25
CA TYR A 156 27.77 1.94 -16.53
C TYR A 156 28.22 3.39 -16.60
N SER A 157 29.36 3.64 -17.24
CA SER A 157 29.81 4.97 -17.60
C SER A 157 28.85 5.63 -18.62
N PRO A 158 28.95 6.95 -18.84
CA PRO A 158 28.22 7.64 -19.93
C PRO A 158 28.40 6.98 -21.32
N ASN A 159 29.55 6.39 -21.55
CA ASN A 159 29.89 5.66 -22.79
C ASN A 159 29.43 4.19 -22.77
N LYS A 160 28.53 3.83 -21.85
CA LYS A 160 27.95 2.48 -21.70
C LYS A 160 28.96 1.36 -21.39
N LYS A 161 30.15 1.70 -20.89
CA LYS A 161 31.12 0.70 -20.43
C LYS A 161 30.74 0.29 -19.02
N LEU A 162 30.67 -1.01 -18.73
CA LEU A 162 30.43 -1.53 -17.39
C LEU A 162 31.58 -1.12 -16.45
N LEU A 163 31.28 -0.39 -15.42
CA LEU A 163 32.22 0.03 -14.36
C LEU A 163 32.21 -0.93 -13.19
N LYS A 164 31.02 -1.34 -12.76
CA LYS A 164 30.85 -2.22 -11.61
C LYS A 164 29.59 -3.08 -11.68
N LYS A 165 29.66 -4.25 -11.06
CA LYS A 165 28.54 -5.16 -10.80
C LYS A 165 28.49 -5.45 -9.32
N ILE A 166 27.31 -5.31 -8.68
CA ILE A 166 27.10 -5.49 -7.24
C ILE A 166 25.89 -6.40 -7.05
N ASN A 167 26.04 -7.47 -6.26
CA ASN A 167 24.90 -8.28 -5.83
C ASN A 167 24.41 -7.77 -4.48
N VAL A 168 23.10 -7.55 -4.35
CA VAL A 168 22.47 -6.97 -3.17
C VAL A 168 21.48 -7.97 -2.58
N LEU A 169 21.50 -8.12 -1.27
CA LEU A 169 20.50 -8.86 -0.50
C LEU A 169 19.52 -7.87 0.15
N GLY A 170 18.24 -8.18 0.12
CA GLY A 170 17.18 -7.29 0.60
C GLY A 170 16.82 -6.23 -0.44
N ASN A 171 16.18 -5.16 0.01
CA ASN A 171 15.74 -4.07 -0.84
C ASN A 171 16.59 -2.79 -0.70
N GLU A 172 17.52 -2.74 0.25
CA GLU A 172 18.40 -1.59 0.50
C GLU A 172 19.67 -1.70 -0.33
N PHE A 173 19.89 -0.76 -1.23
CA PHE A 173 21.08 -0.76 -2.09
C PHE A 173 22.20 0.16 -1.61
N ILE A 174 21.84 1.18 -0.83
CA ILE A 174 22.82 2.23 -0.47
C ILE A 174 24.01 1.70 0.32
N ASN A 175 23.77 0.73 1.21
CA ASN A 175 24.83 0.13 2.00
C ASN A 175 25.85 -0.65 1.14
N SER A 176 25.38 -1.26 0.05
CA SER A 176 26.22 -2.00 -0.91
C SER A 176 26.99 -1.08 -1.87
N MET A 177 26.68 0.23 -1.88
CA MET A 177 27.25 1.23 -2.78
C MET A 177 28.04 2.31 -2.03
N LYS A 178 28.27 2.18 -0.73
CA LYS A 178 28.95 3.21 0.10
C LYS A 178 30.30 3.63 -0.46
N ASP A 179 31.07 2.67 -0.93
CA ASP A 179 32.43 2.89 -1.45
C ASP A 179 32.45 3.26 -2.94
N ASP A 180 31.28 3.36 -3.55
CA ASP A 180 31.15 3.54 -5.00
C ASP A 180 30.77 4.96 -5.42
N ASN A 181 30.70 5.87 -4.46
CA ASN A 181 30.28 7.26 -4.72
C ASN A 181 31.16 7.96 -5.77
N GLU A 182 32.44 7.60 -5.86
CA GLU A 182 33.38 8.23 -6.79
C GLU A 182 33.10 7.84 -8.25
N ILE A 183 32.60 6.64 -8.52
CA ILE A 183 32.30 6.17 -9.86
C ILE A 183 30.93 6.62 -10.39
N ILE A 184 30.06 7.14 -9.51
CA ILE A 184 28.75 7.66 -9.88
C ILE A 184 28.90 9.10 -10.32
N LEU A 185 29.04 9.30 -11.63
CA LEU A 185 29.21 10.61 -12.27
C LEU A 185 27.98 10.97 -13.12
N PRO A 186 27.77 12.25 -13.45
CA PRO A 186 26.75 12.66 -14.40
C PRO A 186 26.86 11.89 -15.72
N GLY A 187 25.73 11.44 -16.24
CA GLY A 187 25.64 10.58 -17.43
C GLY A 187 25.79 9.10 -17.17
N CYS A 188 26.16 8.66 -15.95
CA CYS A 188 26.19 7.25 -15.59
C CYS A 188 24.78 6.65 -15.64
N ILE A 189 24.73 5.38 -16.01
CA ILE A 189 23.51 4.58 -16.04
C ILE A 189 23.62 3.52 -14.94
N ILE A 190 22.60 3.44 -14.10
CA ILE A 190 22.49 2.44 -13.04
C ILE A 190 21.29 1.54 -13.36
N GLU A 191 21.56 0.26 -13.58
CA GLU A 191 20.53 -0.74 -13.87
C GLU A 191 20.41 -1.73 -12.73
N PHE A 192 19.17 -1.98 -12.32
CA PHE A 192 18.80 -2.98 -11.34
C PHE A 192 18.11 -4.13 -12.06
N ASN A 193 18.68 -5.32 -11.99
CA ASN A 193 18.24 -6.49 -12.72
C ASN A 193 18.30 -7.76 -11.86
N ASN A 194 17.85 -8.89 -12.40
CA ASN A 194 17.92 -10.21 -11.77
C ASN A 194 17.24 -10.25 -10.41
N PHE A 195 16.03 -9.69 -10.34
CA PHE A 195 15.27 -9.65 -9.10
C PHE A 195 14.82 -11.03 -8.67
N ASN A 196 15.12 -11.37 -7.42
CA ASN A 196 14.52 -12.48 -6.71
C ASN A 196 13.50 -11.93 -5.70
N ILE A 197 12.26 -12.36 -5.81
CA ILE A 197 11.14 -11.87 -5.02
C ILE A 197 10.53 -13.03 -4.26
N THR A 198 10.33 -12.86 -2.96
CA THR A 198 9.62 -13.85 -2.16
C THR A 198 8.17 -13.94 -2.61
N SER A 199 7.78 -15.09 -3.13
CA SER A 199 6.40 -15.38 -3.48
C SER A 199 5.69 -16.00 -2.26
N GLN A 200 4.58 -15.38 -1.82
CA GLN A 200 3.57 -16.08 -1.06
C GLN A 200 2.43 -16.42 -2.03
N SER A 201 2.50 -17.56 -2.69
CA SER A 201 1.42 -18.19 -3.50
C SER A 201 0.82 -17.38 -4.66
N GLU A 202 1.38 -16.24 -5.03
CA GLU A 202 0.92 -15.44 -6.17
C GLU A 202 1.90 -15.60 -7.35
N THR A 203 1.38 -15.74 -8.56
CA THR A 203 2.19 -15.85 -9.78
C THR A 203 2.99 -14.56 -9.95
N VAL A 204 4.29 -14.61 -9.72
CA VAL A 204 5.18 -13.46 -9.94
C VAL A 204 5.40 -13.33 -11.44
N HIS A 205 4.80 -12.34 -12.07
CA HIS A 205 5.14 -11.97 -13.44
C HIS A 205 6.60 -11.52 -13.49
N THR A 206 7.29 -11.83 -14.58
CA THR A 206 8.67 -11.40 -14.81
C THR A 206 8.75 -9.88 -14.69
N LEU A 207 9.48 -9.42 -13.67
CA LEU A 207 9.65 -8.00 -13.42
C LEU A 207 10.65 -7.41 -14.42
N LYS A 208 10.30 -6.28 -15.02
CA LYS A 208 11.24 -5.52 -15.82
C LYS A 208 12.31 -4.89 -14.93
N GLY A 209 13.55 -4.86 -15.41
CA GLY A 209 14.64 -4.15 -14.78
C GLY A 209 14.31 -2.66 -14.59
N LEU A 210 14.89 -2.04 -13.58
CA LEU A 210 14.82 -0.61 -13.34
C LEU A 210 16.12 0.04 -13.86
N LYS A 211 15.99 1.13 -14.61
CA LYS A 211 17.11 1.91 -15.14
C LYS A 211 17.02 3.34 -14.66
N ILE A 212 18.10 3.84 -14.09
CA ILE A 212 18.27 5.21 -13.60
C ILE A 212 19.41 5.87 -14.36
N VAL A 213 19.21 7.10 -14.78
CA VAL A 213 20.25 7.95 -15.38
C VAL A 213 20.61 9.04 -14.38
N ILE A 214 21.90 9.23 -14.13
CA ILE A 214 22.41 10.28 -13.25
C ILE A 214 22.61 11.57 -14.06
N LYS A 215 22.01 12.68 -13.65
CA LYS A 215 22.17 14.02 -14.24
C LYS A 215 23.06 14.92 -13.41
#